data_7a2b36ba49eb99d9e38d3e01cbc3876f
#
_entry.id   7a2b36ba49eb99d9e38d3e01cbc3876f
#
_cell.length_a   1.000
_cell.length_b   1.000
_cell.length_c   1.000
_cell.angle_alpha   90.00
_cell.angle_beta   90.00
_cell.angle_gamma   90.00
#
_symmetry.space_group_name_H-M   'P 1'
#
loop_
_entity.id
_entity.type
_entity.pdbx_description
1 polymer ?
#
loop_
_entity_poly.entity_id
_entity_poly.type
_entity_poly.pdbx_seq_one_letter_code
_entity_poly.pdbx_strand_id
1 'polypeptide(L)'
;MTTTSQDRWLSLDSLLAELLDAQLIAPASARLLGTHVLAEDEHPLELVARQHLPDPRRADHHLDLETLCLWLAERAGQPYLYIDPLQLDLSATADLMSAAFARRHGILAVAADAQCVTVASAQPFVRSWEMDLAQVLRRPIKRVLASPVQIRQFSRAFCELARSVNGASGNTARRDDDETHVVTIVDWLLQYAFDQRASDIHIEPRRDHGQLRFRIDGLMHPIYQFPADVTLAVVSRLKTLGRMNVAEK
;
A
#
# COMPACT_ATOMS: atom_id res chain seq x y z
N MET A 1 -32.10 -11.96 2.76
CA MET A 1 -32.36 -10.50 2.77
C MET A 1 -31.13 -9.84 3.32
N THR A 2 -30.20 -9.47 2.46
CA THR A 2 -28.94 -8.77 2.82
C THR A 2 -29.27 -7.28 2.93
N THR A 3 -29.36 -6.80 4.16
CA THR A 3 -29.42 -5.37 4.45
C THR A 3 -28.17 -4.73 3.85
N THR A 4 -28.33 -3.98 2.78
CA THR A 4 -27.26 -3.13 2.22
C THR A 4 -26.95 -2.09 3.30
N SER A 5 -25.94 -2.36 4.10
CA SER A 5 -25.43 -1.40 5.07
C SER A 5 -24.95 -0.19 4.27
N GLN A 6 -25.58 0.95 4.46
CA GLN A 6 -25.23 2.20 3.81
C GLN A 6 -23.77 2.51 4.16
N ASP A 7 -22.93 2.81 3.16
CA ASP A 7 -21.54 3.20 3.36
C ASP A 7 -21.47 4.39 4.33
N ARG A 8 -20.64 4.26 5.33
CA ARG A 8 -20.34 5.32 6.29
C ARG A 8 -18.84 5.64 6.22
N TRP A 9 -18.51 6.77 5.64
CA TRP A 9 -17.16 7.30 5.71
C TRP A 9 -16.86 7.78 7.13
N LEU A 10 -15.68 7.44 7.63
CA LEU A 10 -15.21 7.91 8.92
C LEU A 10 -14.86 9.39 8.80
N SER A 11 -15.76 10.26 9.26
CA SER A 11 -15.53 11.71 9.37
C SER A 11 -14.82 12.04 10.68
N LEU A 12 -14.22 13.23 10.76
CA LEU A 12 -13.58 13.71 11.99
C LEU A 12 -14.59 13.75 13.14
N ASP A 13 -15.78 14.29 12.91
CA ASP A 13 -16.82 14.42 13.94
C ASP A 13 -17.26 13.04 14.45
N SER A 14 -17.46 12.07 13.54
CA SER A 14 -17.83 10.71 13.93
C SER A 14 -16.72 10.01 14.72
N LEU A 15 -15.47 10.20 14.33
CA LEU A 15 -14.31 9.64 15.04
C LEU A 15 -14.18 10.25 16.44
N LEU A 16 -14.28 11.58 16.56
CA LEU A 16 -14.18 12.26 17.86
C LEU A 16 -15.29 11.83 18.81
N ALA A 17 -16.52 11.69 18.31
CA ALA A 17 -17.64 11.18 19.11
C ALA A 17 -17.39 9.75 19.60
N GLU A 18 -16.87 8.86 18.73
CA GLU A 18 -16.54 7.50 19.10
C GLU A 18 -15.36 7.40 20.08
N LEU A 19 -14.35 8.26 19.95
CA LEU A 19 -13.21 8.34 20.90
C LEU A 19 -13.63 8.88 22.26
N LEU A 20 -14.57 9.82 22.30
CA LEU A 20 -15.17 10.31 23.55
C LEU A 20 -15.99 9.23 24.24
N ASP A 21 -16.85 8.52 23.52
CA ASP A 21 -17.65 7.41 24.05
C ASP A 21 -16.76 6.30 24.61
N ALA A 22 -15.64 6.01 23.93
CA ALA A 22 -14.62 5.07 24.40
C ALA A 22 -13.71 5.63 25.51
N GLN A 23 -13.92 6.86 25.97
CA GLN A 23 -13.10 7.54 27.00
C GLN A 23 -11.60 7.62 26.65
N LEU A 24 -11.25 7.63 25.37
CA LEU A 24 -9.86 7.73 24.91
C LEU A 24 -9.34 9.17 24.82
N ILE A 25 -10.22 10.13 24.68
CA ILE A 25 -9.89 11.54 24.64
C ILE A 25 -10.77 12.34 25.60
N ALA A 26 -10.23 13.45 26.11
CA ALA A 26 -11.00 14.36 26.94
C ALA A 26 -11.94 15.26 26.10
N PRO A 27 -13.09 15.73 26.66
CA PRO A 27 -14.00 16.63 25.95
C PRO A 27 -13.35 17.93 25.47
N ALA A 28 -12.35 18.43 26.19
CA ALA A 28 -11.59 19.62 25.80
C ALA A 28 -10.77 19.36 24.53
N SER A 29 -10.09 18.23 24.45
CA SER A 29 -9.32 17.81 23.27
C SER A 29 -10.23 17.60 22.05
N ALA A 30 -11.39 16.98 22.23
CA ALA A 30 -12.34 16.76 21.16
C ALA A 30 -12.88 18.10 20.58
N ARG A 31 -13.18 19.06 21.43
CA ARG A 31 -13.63 20.40 20.99
C ARG A 31 -12.55 21.12 20.18
N LEU A 32 -11.28 21.05 20.63
CA LEU A 32 -10.16 21.65 19.93
C LEU A 32 -9.96 21.00 18.56
N LEU A 33 -9.96 19.67 18.51
CA LEU A 33 -9.80 18.91 17.28
C LEU A 33 -10.95 19.14 16.28
N GLY A 34 -12.18 19.26 16.76
CA GLY A 34 -13.36 19.52 15.93
C GLY A 34 -13.33 20.88 15.20
N THR A 35 -12.43 21.80 15.56
CA THR A 35 -12.24 23.06 14.83
C THR A 35 -11.30 22.93 13.63
N HIS A 36 -10.62 21.80 13.49
CA HIS A 36 -9.67 21.57 12.39
C HIS A 36 -10.40 21.15 11.11
N VAL A 37 -9.91 21.64 9.99
CA VAL A 37 -10.34 21.19 8.66
C VAL A 37 -9.31 20.20 8.16
N LEU A 38 -9.76 18.99 7.80
CA LEU A 38 -8.89 17.97 7.20
C LEU A 38 -8.42 18.42 5.81
N ALA A 39 -7.18 18.15 5.48
CA ALA A 39 -6.70 18.26 4.11
C ALA A 39 -7.39 17.22 3.22
N GLU A 40 -7.41 17.44 1.90
CA GLU A 40 -8.15 16.61 0.92
C GLU A 40 -7.79 15.11 0.99
N ASP A 41 -6.54 14.79 1.28
CA ASP A 41 -6.02 13.41 1.38
C ASP A 41 -5.77 12.95 2.83
N GLU A 42 -6.16 13.73 3.84
CA GLU A 42 -5.86 13.44 5.24
C GLU A 42 -6.95 12.59 5.89
N HIS A 43 -6.53 11.46 6.48
CA HIS A 43 -7.46 10.62 7.22
C HIS A 43 -7.67 11.13 8.65
N PRO A 44 -8.90 11.11 9.21
CA PRO A 44 -9.17 11.61 10.57
C PRO A 44 -8.26 11.04 11.67
N LEU A 45 -7.86 9.76 11.57
CA LEU A 45 -6.92 9.14 12.51
C LEU A 45 -5.55 9.82 12.52
N GLU A 46 -5.09 10.33 11.37
CA GLU A 46 -3.78 10.99 11.25
C GLU A 46 -3.77 12.34 12.00
N LEU A 47 -4.87 13.10 11.90
CA LEU A 47 -5.02 14.34 12.64
C LEU A 47 -4.97 14.09 14.14
N VAL A 48 -5.72 13.10 14.64
CA VAL A 48 -5.75 12.77 16.07
C VAL A 48 -4.38 12.26 16.54
N ALA A 49 -3.74 11.35 15.80
CA ALA A 49 -2.41 10.81 16.13
C ALA A 49 -1.34 11.90 16.25
N ARG A 50 -1.38 12.91 15.38
CA ARG A 50 -0.42 14.02 15.36
C ARG A 50 -0.47 14.90 16.61
N GLN A 51 -1.56 14.83 17.39
CA GLN A 51 -1.69 15.60 18.63
C GLN A 51 -0.96 14.96 19.81
N HIS A 52 -0.44 13.75 19.66
CA HIS A 52 0.28 13.03 20.73
C HIS A 52 -0.49 13.00 22.06
N LEU A 53 -1.82 12.81 22.00
CA LEU A 53 -2.65 12.75 23.20
C LEU A 53 -2.26 11.53 24.05
N PRO A 54 -2.25 11.67 25.39
CA PRO A 54 -1.92 10.52 26.25
C PRO A 54 -2.96 9.42 26.11
N ASP A 55 -2.53 8.15 26.08
CA ASP A 55 -3.43 7.00 26.09
C ASP A 55 -3.90 6.73 27.53
N PRO A 56 -5.19 6.94 27.88
CA PRO A 56 -5.69 6.74 29.24
C PRO A 56 -5.65 5.28 29.69
N ARG A 57 -5.44 4.34 28.77
CA ARG A 57 -5.36 2.90 29.07
C ARG A 57 -3.93 2.45 29.42
N ARG A 58 -2.91 3.25 29.05
CA ARG A 58 -1.50 2.91 29.21
C ARG A 58 -0.71 4.12 29.66
N ALA A 59 -0.21 4.10 30.89
CA ALA A 59 0.69 5.14 31.38
C ALA A 59 1.92 5.26 30.47
N ASP A 60 2.38 6.48 30.23
CA ASP A 60 3.55 6.81 29.40
C ASP A 60 3.44 6.48 27.90
N HIS A 61 2.23 6.17 27.41
CA HIS A 61 1.95 5.98 26.00
C HIS A 61 1.05 7.09 25.44
N HIS A 62 1.17 7.31 24.13
CA HIS A 62 0.33 8.28 23.42
C HIS A 62 -0.59 7.53 22.45
N LEU A 63 -1.69 8.16 22.07
CA LEU A 63 -2.57 7.71 21.00
C LEU A 63 -1.89 7.96 19.65
N ASP A 64 -0.91 7.13 19.32
CA ASP A 64 -0.28 7.12 18.01
C ASP A 64 -1.20 6.50 16.94
N LEU A 65 -0.79 6.60 15.68
CA LEU A 65 -1.60 6.14 14.55
C LEU A 65 -1.87 4.62 14.62
N GLU A 66 -0.89 3.83 15.06
CA GLU A 66 -1.03 2.39 15.16
C GLU A 66 -2.02 2.00 16.26
N THR A 67 -1.92 2.62 17.42
CA THR A 67 -2.86 2.45 18.55
C THR A 67 -4.29 2.78 18.12
N LEU A 68 -4.48 3.89 17.38
CA LEU A 68 -5.79 4.29 16.87
C LEU A 68 -6.31 3.33 15.80
N CYS A 69 -5.45 2.82 14.92
CA CYS A 69 -5.84 1.82 13.92
C CYS A 69 -6.25 0.49 14.58
N LEU A 70 -5.52 0.02 15.58
CA LEU A 70 -5.88 -1.18 16.35
C LEU A 70 -7.23 -1.02 17.02
N TRP A 71 -7.45 0.12 17.69
CA TRP A 71 -8.75 0.43 18.32
C TRP A 71 -9.90 0.45 17.30
N LEU A 72 -9.69 1.09 16.14
CA LEU A 72 -10.71 1.14 15.09
C LEU A 72 -11.01 -0.25 14.51
N ALA A 73 -9.99 -1.10 14.37
CA ALA A 73 -10.12 -2.47 13.90
C ALA A 73 -11.00 -3.31 14.85
N GLU A 74 -10.75 -3.22 16.15
CA GLU A 74 -11.56 -3.88 17.19
C GLU A 74 -13.02 -3.41 17.12
N ARG A 75 -13.23 -2.09 17.04
CA ARG A 75 -14.58 -1.51 16.96
C ARG A 75 -15.33 -1.90 15.69
N ALA A 76 -14.63 -2.06 14.59
CA ALA A 76 -15.20 -2.49 13.31
C ALA A 76 -15.35 -4.02 13.18
N GLY A 77 -14.83 -4.80 14.12
CA GLY A 77 -14.81 -6.25 14.06
C GLY A 77 -14.00 -6.78 12.87
N GLN A 78 -12.94 -6.07 12.48
CA GLN A 78 -12.03 -6.44 11.40
C GLN A 78 -10.62 -6.67 11.93
N PRO A 79 -9.86 -7.64 11.39
CA PRO A 79 -8.48 -7.81 11.79
C PRO A 79 -7.64 -6.61 11.34
N TYR A 80 -6.74 -6.16 12.21
CA TYR A 80 -5.72 -5.18 11.84
C TYR A 80 -4.56 -5.88 11.15
N LEU A 81 -4.06 -5.26 10.08
CA LEU A 81 -2.86 -5.69 9.35
C LEU A 81 -1.85 -4.55 9.32
N TYR A 82 -0.70 -4.76 9.93
CA TYR A 82 0.47 -3.95 9.64
C TYR A 82 1.01 -4.39 8.27
N ILE A 83 1.05 -3.48 7.31
CA ILE A 83 1.52 -3.80 5.96
C ILE A 83 3.04 -3.85 6.00
N ASP A 84 3.59 -5.07 6.01
CA ASP A 84 5.02 -5.30 5.85
C ASP A 84 5.35 -5.38 4.35
N PRO A 85 6.11 -4.41 3.83
CA PRO A 85 6.43 -4.37 2.40
C PRO A 85 7.20 -5.60 1.91
N LEU A 86 7.89 -6.30 2.80
CA LEU A 86 8.67 -7.50 2.46
C LEU A 86 7.81 -8.77 2.35
N GLN A 87 6.61 -8.73 2.90
CA GLN A 87 5.66 -9.84 2.83
C GLN A 87 4.58 -9.63 1.76
N LEU A 88 4.57 -8.46 1.09
CA LEU A 88 3.65 -8.20 -0.01
C LEU A 88 4.12 -8.91 -1.28
N ASP A 89 3.29 -9.80 -1.81
CA ASP A 89 3.48 -10.32 -3.15
C ASP A 89 2.94 -9.31 -4.18
N LEU A 90 3.81 -8.38 -4.57
CA LEU A 90 3.48 -7.33 -5.52
C LEU A 90 3.09 -7.88 -6.89
N SER A 91 3.70 -8.99 -7.31
CA SER A 91 3.40 -9.61 -8.60
C SER A 91 2.00 -10.22 -8.61
N ALA A 92 1.56 -10.81 -7.49
CA ALA A 92 0.22 -11.39 -7.36
C ALA A 92 -0.87 -10.33 -7.13
N THR A 93 -0.52 -9.13 -6.66
CA THR A 93 -1.50 -8.11 -6.24
C THR A 93 -1.59 -6.91 -7.19
N ALA A 94 -0.55 -6.61 -7.98
CA ALA A 94 -0.48 -5.44 -8.85
C ALA A 94 -1.61 -5.38 -9.90
N ASP A 95 -2.02 -6.52 -10.45
CA ASP A 95 -3.02 -6.60 -11.51
C ASP A 95 -4.45 -6.84 -11.00
N LEU A 96 -4.65 -6.98 -9.69
CA LEU A 96 -5.97 -7.30 -9.13
C LEU A 96 -6.95 -6.13 -9.19
N MET A 97 -6.45 -4.90 -9.20
CA MET A 97 -7.29 -3.70 -9.31
C MET A 97 -6.52 -2.57 -9.97
N SER A 98 -7.25 -1.68 -10.66
CA SER A 98 -6.63 -0.50 -11.25
C SER A 98 -6.20 0.50 -10.17
N ALA A 99 -5.13 1.23 -10.45
CA ALA A 99 -4.64 2.32 -9.60
C ALA A 99 -5.70 3.38 -9.28
N ALA A 100 -6.57 3.67 -10.26
CA ALA A 100 -7.66 4.63 -10.10
C ALA A 100 -8.72 4.10 -9.12
N PHE A 101 -9.06 2.81 -9.20
CA PHE A 101 -10.00 2.15 -8.29
C PHE A 101 -9.45 2.10 -6.86
N ALA A 102 -8.19 1.66 -6.69
CA ALA A 102 -7.52 1.61 -5.39
C ALA A 102 -7.50 2.99 -4.70
N ARG A 103 -7.11 4.04 -5.43
CA ARG A 103 -7.08 5.42 -4.90
C ARG A 103 -8.47 5.96 -4.57
N ARG A 104 -9.45 5.75 -5.46
CA ARG A 104 -10.82 6.22 -5.25
C ARG A 104 -11.42 5.68 -3.97
N HIS A 105 -11.13 4.43 -3.64
CA HIS A 105 -11.71 3.75 -2.47
C HIS A 105 -10.78 3.69 -1.27
N GLY A 106 -9.55 4.18 -1.36
CA GLY A 106 -8.56 4.14 -0.28
C GLY A 106 -8.24 2.71 0.17
N ILE A 107 -8.05 1.80 -0.80
CA ILE A 107 -7.83 0.37 -0.57
C ILE A 107 -6.56 -0.13 -1.26
N LEU A 108 -6.03 -1.24 -0.75
CA LEU A 108 -4.86 -1.90 -1.31
C LEU A 108 -5.03 -3.42 -1.22
N ALA A 109 -4.84 -4.14 -2.34
CA ALA A 109 -4.71 -5.60 -2.30
C ALA A 109 -3.36 -5.96 -1.67
N VAL A 110 -3.37 -6.76 -0.62
CA VAL A 110 -2.17 -7.09 0.17
C VAL A 110 -1.78 -8.56 0.08
N ALA A 111 -2.72 -9.43 -0.27
CA ALA A 111 -2.45 -10.83 -0.55
C ALA A 111 -3.52 -11.41 -1.46
N ALA A 112 -3.14 -12.41 -2.25
CA ALA A 112 -4.07 -13.17 -3.08
C ALA A 112 -3.65 -14.64 -3.13
N ASP A 113 -4.62 -15.51 -2.92
CA ASP A 113 -4.46 -16.94 -3.12
C ASP A 113 -5.55 -17.49 -4.06
N ALA A 114 -5.57 -18.79 -4.28
CA ALA A 114 -6.56 -19.41 -5.15
C ALA A 114 -8.01 -19.28 -4.65
N GLN A 115 -8.20 -19.01 -3.37
CA GLN A 115 -9.51 -19.02 -2.71
C GLN A 115 -10.04 -17.62 -2.39
N CYS A 116 -9.17 -16.64 -2.05
CA CYS A 116 -9.59 -15.31 -1.66
C CYS A 116 -8.56 -14.24 -2.00
N VAL A 117 -9.00 -12.98 -1.98
CA VAL A 117 -8.14 -11.81 -2.07
C VAL A 117 -8.28 -11.01 -0.78
N THR A 118 -7.14 -10.72 -0.13
CA THR A 118 -7.12 -9.88 1.07
C THR A 118 -6.92 -8.43 0.66
N VAL A 119 -7.85 -7.57 1.07
CA VAL A 119 -7.82 -6.14 0.76
C VAL A 119 -7.79 -5.34 2.04
N ALA A 120 -6.77 -4.49 2.17
CA ALA A 120 -6.61 -3.53 3.25
C ALA A 120 -7.37 -2.24 2.95
N SER A 121 -8.06 -1.70 3.96
CA SER A 121 -8.76 -0.42 3.91
C SER A 121 -8.57 0.34 5.22
N ALA A 122 -8.48 1.66 5.15
CA ALA A 122 -8.54 2.53 6.33
C ALA A 122 -9.98 2.98 6.66
N GLN A 123 -10.96 2.63 5.80
CA GLN A 123 -12.37 2.97 5.94
C GLN A 123 -13.22 1.71 6.19
N PRO A 124 -13.26 1.19 7.43
CA PRO A 124 -13.84 -0.14 7.70
C PRO A 124 -15.35 -0.22 7.44
N PHE A 125 -16.05 0.91 7.43
CA PHE A 125 -17.50 0.97 7.24
C PHE A 125 -17.92 1.26 5.80
N VAL A 126 -16.97 1.42 4.86
CA VAL A 126 -17.23 1.58 3.43
C VAL A 126 -17.11 0.22 2.75
N ARG A 127 -18.20 -0.25 2.13
CA ARG A 127 -18.32 -1.60 1.56
C ARG A 127 -18.73 -1.62 0.09
N SER A 128 -19.12 -0.49 -0.48
CA SER A 128 -19.65 -0.42 -1.85
C SER A 128 -18.73 -1.04 -2.91
N TRP A 129 -17.41 -0.91 -2.72
CA TRP A 129 -16.40 -1.46 -3.63
C TRP A 129 -16.24 -2.99 -3.56
N GLU A 130 -16.70 -3.63 -2.47
CA GLU A 130 -16.43 -5.04 -2.20
C GLU A 130 -17.12 -5.96 -3.22
N MET A 131 -18.40 -5.70 -3.53
CA MET A 131 -19.16 -6.50 -4.49
C MET A 131 -18.62 -6.39 -5.90
N ASP A 132 -18.28 -5.18 -6.35
CA ASP A 132 -17.76 -4.93 -7.69
C ASP A 132 -16.40 -5.64 -7.86
N LEU A 133 -15.52 -5.52 -6.87
CA LEU A 133 -14.22 -6.15 -6.90
C LEU A 133 -14.32 -7.69 -6.85
N ALA A 134 -15.17 -8.24 -6.00
CA ALA A 134 -15.39 -9.68 -5.90
C ALA A 134 -15.94 -10.27 -7.21
N GLN A 135 -16.84 -9.55 -7.89
CA GLN A 135 -17.39 -9.96 -9.18
C GLN A 135 -16.33 -9.96 -10.28
N VAL A 136 -15.50 -8.92 -10.35
CA VAL A 136 -14.41 -8.82 -11.33
C VAL A 136 -13.37 -9.92 -11.11
N LEU A 137 -12.96 -10.13 -9.85
CA LEU A 137 -11.92 -11.10 -9.51
C LEU A 137 -12.44 -12.55 -9.45
N ARG A 138 -13.74 -12.74 -9.41
CA ARG A 138 -14.41 -14.05 -9.21
C ARG A 138 -13.87 -14.81 -8.00
N ARG A 139 -13.51 -14.07 -6.96
CA ARG A 139 -12.98 -14.56 -5.68
C ARG A 139 -13.56 -13.75 -4.53
N PRO A 140 -13.85 -14.38 -3.38
CA PRO A 140 -14.28 -13.67 -2.20
C PRO A 140 -13.21 -12.72 -1.68
N ILE A 141 -13.65 -11.61 -1.10
CA ILE A 141 -12.78 -10.59 -0.53
C ILE A 141 -12.69 -10.77 0.98
N LYS A 142 -11.48 -10.90 1.50
CA LYS A 142 -11.18 -10.82 2.93
C LYS A 142 -10.75 -9.40 3.25
N ARG A 143 -11.48 -8.73 4.13
CA ARG A 143 -11.18 -7.35 4.51
C ARG A 143 -10.28 -7.32 5.75
N VAL A 144 -9.31 -6.41 5.72
CA VAL A 144 -8.48 -6.09 6.88
C VAL A 144 -8.37 -4.57 7.01
N LEU A 145 -8.22 -4.09 8.23
CA LEU A 145 -7.93 -2.69 8.47
C LEU A 145 -6.42 -2.48 8.47
N ALA A 146 -5.95 -1.42 7.83
CA ALA A 146 -4.54 -1.04 7.87
C ALA A 146 -4.39 0.49 7.99
N SER A 147 -3.18 0.92 8.31
CA SER A 147 -2.86 2.34 8.44
C SER A 147 -3.15 3.11 7.13
N PRO A 148 -3.87 4.24 7.18
CA PRO A 148 -4.12 5.08 6.01
C PRO A 148 -2.83 5.57 5.35
N VAL A 149 -1.80 5.84 6.14
CA VAL A 149 -0.49 6.25 5.65
C VAL A 149 0.17 5.13 4.85
N GLN A 150 0.16 3.91 5.39
CA GLN A 150 0.72 2.76 4.69
C GLN A 150 -0.04 2.45 3.39
N ILE A 151 -1.37 2.43 3.42
CA ILE A 151 -2.19 2.21 2.21
C ILE A 151 -1.84 3.25 1.14
N ARG A 152 -1.76 4.53 1.51
CA ARG A 152 -1.45 5.62 0.59
C ARG A 152 -0.04 5.52 0.00
N GLN A 153 0.95 5.25 0.86
CA GLN A 153 2.36 5.11 0.47
C GLN A 153 2.53 3.95 -0.51
N PHE A 154 2.04 2.76 -0.16
CA PHE A 154 2.21 1.58 -1.01
C PHE A 154 1.35 1.63 -2.27
N SER A 155 0.13 2.19 -2.21
CA SER A 155 -0.68 2.39 -3.42
C SER A 155 0.01 3.29 -4.43
N ARG A 156 0.68 4.35 -4.01
CA ARG A 156 1.45 5.23 -4.92
C ARG A 156 2.64 4.49 -5.54
N ALA A 157 3.49 3.89 -4.70
CA ALA A 157 4.67 3.18 -5.15
C ALA A 157 4.34 2.05 -6.13
N PHE A 158 3.31 1.25 -5.82
CA PHE A 158 2.92 0.11 -6.67
C PHE A 158 2.23 0.54 -7.96
N CYS A 159 1.44 1.60 -7.93
CA CYS A 159 0.82 2.14 -9.14
C CYS A 159 1.85 2.72 -10.12
N GLU A 160 2.91 3.33 -9.62
CA GLU A 160 4.01 3.82 -10.44
C GLU A 160 4.78 2.67 -11.08
N LEU A 161 5.14 1.67 -10.27
CA LEU A 161 5.82 0.48 -10.76
C LEU A 161 4.99 -0.25 -11.83
N ALA A 162 3.73 -0.57 -11.56
CA ALA A 162 2.86 -1.28 -12.49
C ALA A 162 2.67 -0.54 -13.82
N ARG A 163 2.49 0.80 -13.77
CA ARG A 163 2.42 1.61 -15.01
C ARG A 163 3.70 1.58 -15.81
N SER A 164 4.84 1.68 -15.13
CA SER A 164 6.15 1.68 -15.79
C SER A 164 6.49 0.31 -16.38
N VAL A 165 6.16 -0.79 -15.68
CA VAL A 165 6.35 -2.16 -16.20
C VAL A 165 5.46 -2.39 -17.42
N ASN A 166 4.17 -2.03 -17.36
CA ASN A 166 3.25 -2.18 -18.49
C ASN A 166 3.64 -1.28 -19.69
N GLY A 167 4.15 -0.08 -19.43
CA GLY A 167 4.67 0.81 -20.47
C GLY A 167 5.92 0.23 -21.14
N ALA A 168 6.86 -0.30 -20.38
CA ALA A 168 8.10 -0.88 -20.90
C ALA A 168 7.88 -2.21 -21.66
N SER A 169 6.80 -2.95 -21.37
CA SER A 169 6.43 -4.21 -22.07
C SER A 169 5.57 -3.97 -23.33
N GLY A 170 5.11 -2.75 -23.57
CA GLY A 170 4.18 -2.43 -24.66
C GLY A 170 4.86 -2.35 -26.02
N ASN A 171 4.47 -3.18 -26.97
CA ASN A 171 5.01 -3.27 -28.33
C ASN A 171 4.63 -2.07 -29.25
N THR A 172 4.05 -0.99 -28.72
CA THR A 172 3.48 0.14 -29.49
C THR A 172 3.99 1.51 -29.10
N ALA A 173 4.85 1.63 -28.08
CA ALA A 173 5.38 2.90 -27.64
C ALA A 173 6.63 3.32 -28.48
N ARG A 174 6.78 4.61 -28.69
CA ARG A 174 7.97 5.20 -29.29
C ARG A 174 9.18 4.93 -28.36
N ARG A 175 10.34 4.68 -28.93
CA ARG A 175 11.58 4.36 -28.19
C ARG A 175 11.90 5.32 -27.03
N ASP A 176 11.51 6.58 -27.14
CA ASP A 176 11.72 7.59 -26.09
C ASP A 176 10.84 7.37 -24.86
N ASP A 177 9.62 6.85 -25.02
CA ASP A 177 8.70 6.55 -23.92
C ASP A 177 9.16 5.29 -23.16
N ASP A 178 9.67 4.27 -23.86
CA ASP A 178 10.19 3.04 -23.26
C ASP A 178 11.41 3.32 -22.35
N GLU A 179 12.32 4.21 -22.79
CA GLU A 179 13.48 4.59 -21.98
C GLU A 179 13.07 5.31 -20.70
N THR A 180 12.06 6.17 -20.77
CA THR A 180 11.52 6.88 -19.59
C THR A 180 10.92 5.90 -18.57
N HIS A 181 10.19 4.88 -19.03
CA HIS A 181 9.61 3.87 -18.17
C HIS A 181 10.68 3.03 -17.46
N VAL A 182 11.74 2.63 -18.17
CA VAL A 182 12.85 1.86 -17.59
C VAL A 182 13.62 2.70 -16.55
N VAL A 183 13.82 3.99 -16.80
CA VAL A 183 14.42 4.92 -15.81
C VAL A 183 13.58 4.96 -14.54
N THR A 184 12.26 5.13 -14.68
CA THR A 184 11.34 5.16 -13.53
C THR A 184 11.37 3.86 -12.73
N ILE A 185 11.45 2.69 -13.40
CA ILE A 185 11.57 1.39 -12.71
C ILE A 185 12.87 1.32 -11.92
N VAL A 186 13.98 1.75 -12.50
CA VAL A 186 15.30 1.71 -11.84
C VAL A 186 15.35 2.67 -10.66
N ASP A 187 14.81 3.88 -10.80
CA ASP A 187 14.74 4.85 -9.70
C ASP A 187 13.88 4.31 -8.55
N TRP A 188 12.70 3.75 -8.86
CA TRP A 188 11.86 3.08 -7.88
C TRP A 188 12.60 1.94 -7.17
N LEU A 189 13.29 1.09 -7.93
CA LEU A 189 14.04 -0.05 -7.41
C LEU A 189 15.10 0.37 -6.40
N LEU A 190 15.90 1.38 -6.74
CA LEU A 190 16.96 1.88 -5.87
C LEU A 190 16.40 2.57 -4.64
N GLN A 191 15.37 3.40 -4.81
CA GLN A 191 14.71 4.06 -3.67
C GLN A 191 14.06 3.04 -2.73
N TYR A 192 13.36 2.04 -3.28
CA TYR A 192 12.71 1.02 -2.47
C TYR A 192 13.71 0.15 -1.72
N ALA A 193 14.82 -0.24 -2.35
CA ALA A 193 15.90 -0.96 -1.69
C ALA A 193 16.52 -0.15 -0.54
N PHE A 194 16.71 1.15 -0.76
CA PHE A 194 17.22 2.05 0.28
C PHE A 194 16.25 2.17 1.46
N ASP A 195 14.97 2.38 1.19
CA ASP A 195 13.92 2.49 2.21
C ASP A 195 13.79 1.21 3.05
N GLN A 196 14.00 0.04 2.41
CA GLN A 196 13.99 -1.26 3.08
C GLN A 196 15.33 -1.63 3.72
N ARG A 197 16.35 -0.76 3.65
CA ARG A 197 17.71 -1.01 4.15
C ARG A 197 18.34 -2.28 3.60
N ALA A 198 18.05 -2.57 2.33
CA ALA A 198 18.64 -3.72 1.64
C ALA A 198 20.16 -3.55 1.50
N SER A 199 20.92 -4.60 1.84
CA SER A 199 22.36 -4.64 1.59
C SER A 199 22.70 -4.97 0.14
N ASP A 200 21.85 -5.75 -0.53
CA ASP A 200 22.04 -6.20 -1.91
C ASP A 200 20.72 -6.24 -2.66
N ILE A 201 20.80 -5.94 -3.95
CA ILE A 201 19.71 -6.11 -4.92
C ILE A 201 20.12 -7.23 -5.87
N HIS A 202 19.30 -8.27 -5.96
CA HIS A 202 19.49 -9.39 -6.86
C HIS A 202 18.44 -9.36 -7.97
N ILE A 203 18.88 -9.27 -9.21
CA ILE A 203 18.04 -9.41 -10.39
C ILE A 203 18.48 -10.67 -11.11
N GLU A 204 17.62 -11.68 -11.09
CA GLU A 204 17.92 -13.00 -11.65
C GLU A 204 17.10 -13.23 -12.91
N PRO A 205 17.68 -13.08 -14.11
CA PRO A 205 17.00 -13.39 -15.34
C PRO A 205 16.66 -14.88 -15.39
N ARG A 206 15.40 -15.20 -15.65
CA ARG A 206 14.86 -16.51 -15.95
C ARG A 206 14.44 -16.56 -17.42
N ARG A 207 13.90 -17.69 -17.86
CA ARG A 207 13.53 -17.90 -19.26
C ARG A 207 12.37 -17.00 -19.70
N ASP A 208 11.41 -16.77 -18.83
CA ASP A 208 10.14 -16.08 -19.07
C ASP A 208 9.95 -14.82 -18.23
N HIS A 209 10.74 -14.66 -17.18
CA HIS A 209 10.67 -13.50 -16.27
C HIS A 209 12.05 -13.22 -15.63
N GLY A 210 12.16 -12.09 -14.96
CA GLY A 210 13.27 -11.78 -14.06
C GLY A 210 12.80 -11.70 -12.61
N GLN A 211 13.46 -12.44 -11.72
CA GLN A 211 13.15 -12.41 -10.29
C GLN A 211 13.97 -11.34 -9.61
N LEU A 212 13.28 -10.35 -9.01
CA LEU A 212 13.87 -9.34 -8.15
C LEU A 212 13.83 -9.81 -6.69
N ARG A 213 14.98 -9.78 -6.02
CA ARG A 213 15.09 -10.08 -4.59
C ARG A 213 16.00 -9.07 -3.89
N PHE A 214 15.68 -8.76 -2.64
CA PHE A 214 16.53 -7.97 -1.77
C PHE A 214 17.14 -8.85 -0.68
N ARG A 215 18.39 -8.53 -0.30
CA ARG A 215 18.98 -9.04 0.93
C ARG A 215 18.80 -8.02 2.03
N ILE A 216 18.10 -8.41 3.10
CA ILE A 216 17.82 -7.57 4.26
C ILE A 216 18.11 -8.41 5.49
N ASP A 217 18.94 -7.90 6.39
CA ASP A 217 19.41 -8.61 7.59
C ASP A 217 19.92 -10.04 7.31
N GLY A 218 20.61 -10.20 6.17
CA GLY A 218 21.19 -11.47 5.70
C GLY A 218 20.21 -12.42 5.00
N LEU A 219 18.91 -12.15 5.01
CA LEU A 219 17.87 -12.98 4.40
C LEU A 219 17.47 -12.45 3.02
N MET A 220 17.13 -13.36 2.12
CA MET A 220 16.67 -13.06 0.76
C MET A 220 15.15 -12.95 0.71
N HIS A 221 14.64 -11.77 0.38
CA HIS A 221 13.22 -11.49 0.25
C HIS A 221 12.84 -11.34 -1.22
N PRO A 222 11.85 -12.10 -1.74
CA PRO A 222 11.31 -11.87 -3.07
C PRO A 222 10.52 -10.54 -3.07
N ILE A 223 10.79 -9.68 -4.06
CA ILE A 223 10.17 -8.36 -4.15
C ILE A 223 9.20 -8.28 -5.32
N TYR A 224 9.68 -8.63 -6.53
CA TYR A 224 8.89 -8.50 -7.75
C TYR A 224 9.35 -9.46 -8.83
N GLN A 225 8.47 -9.72 -9.82
CA GLN A 225 8.80 -10.45 -11.02
C GLN A 225 8.57 -9.56 -12.24
N PHE A 226 9.64 -9.22 -12.94
CA PHE A 226 9.55 -8.45 -14.17
C PHE A 226 9.35 -9.36 -15.38
N PRO A 227 8.62 -8.94 -16.42
CA PRO A 227 8.69 -9.57 -17.74
C PRO A 227 10.15 -9.65 -18.23
N ALA A 228 10.46 -10.65 -19.08
CA ALA A 228 11.84 -10.92 -19.51
C ALA A 228 12.47 -9.72 -20.26
N ASP A 229 11.70 -9.05 -21.12
CA ASP A 229 12.10 -7.86 -21.88
C ASP A 229 12.40 -6.66 -20.95
N VAL A 230 11.52 -6.39 -19.97
CA VAL A 230 11.72 -5.37 -18.95
C VAL A 230 12.97 -5.68 -18.10
N THR A 231 13.19 -6.94 -17.75
CA THR A 231 14.36 -7.38 -16.97
C THR A 231 15.66 -7.02 -17.70
N LEU A 232 15.73 -7.34 -19.00
CA LEU A 232 16.91 -7.01 -19.79
C LEU A 232 17.16 -5.51 -19.90
N ALA A 233 16.10 -4.73 -20.07
CA ALA A 233 16.18 -3.26 -20.14
C ALA A 233 16.64 -2.66 -18.80
N VAL A 234 16.09 -3.11 -17.68
CA VAL A 234 16.50 -2.69 -16.32
C VAL A 234 17.97 -3.02 -16.05
N VAL A 235 18.42 -4.25 -16.36
CA VAL A 235 19.83 -4.64 -16.19
C VAL A 235 20.75 -3.80 -17.07
N SER A 236 20.39 -3.54 -18.33
CA SER A 236 21.16 -2.66 -19.23
C SER A 236 21.29 -1.24 -18.67
N ARG A 237 20.20 -0.69 -18.13
CA ARG A 237 20.19 0.64 -17.49
C ARG A 237 21.07 0.69 -16.26
N LEU A 238 21.01 -0.32 -15.38
CA LEU A 238 21.86 -0.43 -14.20
C LEU A 238 23.35 -0.53 -14.59
N LYS A 239 23.69 -1.32 -15.62
CA LYS A 239 25.06 -1.39 -16.16
C LYS A 239 25.54 -0.03 -16.67
N THR A 240 24.69 0.70 -17.39
CA THR A 240 24.98 2.05 -17.86
C THR A 240 25.25 3.01 -16.70
N LEU A 241 24.43 2.99 -15.65
CA LEU A 241 24.63 3.80 -14.44
C LEU A 241 25.94 3.42 -13.71
N GLY A 242 26.25 2.14 -13.65
CA GLY A 242 27.49 1.61 -13.06
C GLY A 242 28.72 1.74 -13.97
N ARG A 243 28.60 2.33 -15.18
CA ARG A 243 29.65 2.40 -16.19
C ARG A 243 30.23 1.04 -16.56
N MET A 244 29.40 0.01 -16.53
CA MET A 244 29.76 -1.37 -16.88
C MET A 244 29.52 -1.63 -18.37
N ASN A 245 30.18 -2.65 -18.91
CA ASN A 245 29.96 -3.06 -20.29
C ASN A 245 28.56 -3.67 -20.46
N VAL A 246 27.70 -3.00 -21.23
CA VAL A 246 26.32 -3.44 -21.48
C VAL A 246 26.27 -4.69 -22.38
N ALA A 247 27.29 -4.92 -23.22
CA ALA A 247 27.34 -6.06 -24.14
C ALA A 247 27.73 -7.38 -23.46
N GLU A 248 28.32 -7.34 -22.28
CA GLU A 248 28.63 -8.56 -21.51
C GLU A 248 27.35 -9.10 -20.87
N LYS A 249 27.15 -10.42 -21.01
CA LYS A 249 25.99 -11.13 -20.42
C LYS A 249 26.29 -11.58 -18.99
#